data_961872391a6dfa1c396ee5026cbd4660
#
_entry.id   961872391a6dfa1c396ee5026cbd4660
#
_cell.length_a   1.000
_cell.length_b   1.000
_cell.length_c   1.000
_cell.angle_alpha   90.00
_cell.angle_beta   90.00
_cell.angle_gamma   90.00
#
_symmetry.space_group_name_H-M   'P 1'
#
loop_
_entity.id
_entity.type
_entity.pdbx_description
1 polymer ?
#
loop_
_entity_poly.entity_id
_entity_poly.type
_entity_poly.pdbx_seq_one_letter_code
_entity_poly.pdbx_strand_id
1 'polypeptide(L)'
;MKLIDTHCHLNLPYFKDDIDETIHRALNADIEMVVVGTDYKSSKKGLEIANRYQNGVYVAVGLHPESLEDRTEQENGDKAYFSAEEFNADIYQQLAKFPRVVAVGEIGLDYFRHNTAAHDWELIKQKQRQVFREQLEFALQLGLPVIIHCRQAHDDMLSLLTDFKNKYRQLLPTERSWGVLHCFSGDENLAWHYFNLGLSISFTGLITFSKNWDSLIRKMPDDRLLIETDAPFMTPEPYRGKRNEPLLVSYVAKRLADIRGVSAERIAALTTANARSLFRLS
;
A
#
# COMPACT_ATOMS: atom_id res chain seq x y z
N MET A 1 -7.99 20.62 5.21
CA MET A 1 -8.51 19.67 4.18
C MET A 1 -8.20 18.28 4.67
N LYS A 2 -9.23 17.52 5.10
CA LYS A 2 -9.02 16.21 5.69
C LYS A 2 -8.62 15.20 4.61
N LEU A 3 -7.51 14.48 4.82
CA LEU A 3 -6.96 13.47 3.92
C LEU A 3 -6.56 12.21 4.69
N ILE A 4 -6.43 11.10 3.99
CA ILE A 4 -5.81 9.87 4.49
C ILE A 4 -4.73 9.45 3.51
N ASP A 5 -3.49 9.40 3.99
CA ASP A 5 -2.38 8.74 3.30
C ASP A 5 -2.54 7.24 3.50
N THR A 6 -2.94 6.52 2.46
CA THR A 6 -3.28 5.09 2.58
C THR A 6 -2.08 4.16 2.60
N HIS A 7 -0.86 4.68 2.41
CA HIS A 7 0.35 3.87 2.41
C HIS A 7 1.62 4.72 2.68
N CYS A 8 2.25 4.49 3.83
CA CYS A 8 3.57 5.04 4.15
C CYS A 8 4.38 4.08 5.02
N HIS A 9 5.72 4.20 4.97
CA HIS A 9 6.65 3.36 5.73
C HIS A 9 7.40 4.17 6.80
N LEU A 10 6.67 4.79 7.74
CA LEU A 10 7.28 5.52 8.86
C LEU A 10 8.04 4.60 9.85
N ASN A 11 7.83 3.31 9.75
CA ASN A 11 8.52 2.25 10.47
C ASN A 11 9.93 1.95 9.93
N LEU A 12 10.31 2.48 8.75
CA LEU A 12 11.66 2.34 8.20
C LEU A 12 12.69 3.26 8.88
N PRO A 13 14.00 2.93 8.79
CA PRO A 13 15.07 3.71 9.41
C PRO A 13 15.17 5.18 8.97
N TYR A 14 14.64 5.51 7.80
CA TYR A 14 14.65 6.88 7.27
C TYR A 14 13.99 7.92 8.18
N PHE A 15 13.15 7.50 9.12
CA PHE A 15 12.42 8.38 10.04
C PHE A 15 12.88 8.24 11.51
N LYS A 16 13.97 7.51 11.76
CA LYS A 16 14.41 7.19 13.14
C LYS A 16 14.63 8.41 14.04
N ASP A 17 15.05 9.53 13.45
CA ASP A 17 15.46 10.73 14.18
C ASP A 17 14.34 11.77 14.34
N ASP A 18 13.25 11.70 13.52
CA ASP A 18 12.19 12.71 13.49
C ASP A 18 10.78 12.15 13.23
N ILE A 19 10.53 10.89 13.62
CA ILE A 19 9.25 10.22 13.34
C ILE A 19 8.07 10.93 13.98
N ASP A 20 8.18 11.35 15.24
CA ASP A 20 7.08 12.00 15.95
C ASP A 20 6.79 13.38 15.38
N GLU A 21 7.81 14.15 15.01
CA GLU A 21 7.65 15.43 14.32
C GLU A 21 6.99 15.25 12.96
N THR A 22 7.37 14.20 12.21
CA THR A 22 6.79 13.88 10.89
C THR A 22 5.30 13.56 11.02
N ILE A 23 4.93 12.73 11.99
CA ILE A 23 3.53 12.37 12.26
C ILE A 23 2.74 13.61 12.73
N HIS A 24 3.28 14.42 13.64
CA HIS A 24 2.62 15.62 14.12
C HIS A 24 2.40 16.65 13.00
N ARG A 25 3.36 16.83 12.06
CA ARG A 25 3.17 17.70 10.89
C ARG A 25 1.96 17.27 10.05
N ALA A 26 1.82 15.97 9.82
CA ALA A 26 0.70 15.44 9.06
C ALA A 26 -0.64 15.59 9.81
N LEU A 27 -0.70 15.15 11.08
CA LEU A 27 -1.91 15.23 11.89
C LEU A 27 -2.39 16.67 12.10
N ASN A 28 -1.48 17.63 12.31
CA ASN A 28 -1.78 19.06 12.43
C ASN A 28 -2.31 19.67 11.11
N ALA A 29 -2.06 19.01 9.98
CA ALA A 29 -2.62 19.37 8.68
C ALA A 29 -3.91 18.58 8.33
N ASP A 30 -4.53 17.90 9.29
CA ASP A 30 -5.70 17.02 9.12
C ASP A 30 -5.40 15.81 8.18
N ILE A 31 -4.19 15.28 8.20
CA ILE A 31 -3.81 14.11 7.41
C ILE A 31 -3.60 12.92 8.32
N GLU A 32 -4.50 11.95 8.22
CA GLU A 32 -4.37 10.63 8.85
C GLU A 32 -3.52 9.72 7.96
N MET A 33 -3.00 8.60 8.50
CA MET A 33 -2.09 7.72 7.75
C MET A 33 -2.20 6.25 8.12
N VAL A 34 -1.88 5.39 7.15
CA VAL A 34 -1.69 3.95 7.35
C VAL A 34 -0.20 3.64 7.24
N VAL A 35 0.42 3.25 8.35
CA VAL A 35 1.81 2.79 8.40
C VAL A 35 1.86 1.32 8.00
N VAL A 36 2.59 1.00 6.94
CA VAL A 36 2.56 -0.32 6.32
C VAL A 36 3.82 -1.11 6.64
N GLY A 37 3.64 -2.34 7.15
CA GLY A 37 4.73 -3.28 7.40
C GLY A 37 5.10 -4.07 6.16
N THR A 38 6.37 -4.45 6.03
CA THR A 38 6.91 -5.26 4.94
C THR A 38 7.45 -6.61 5.41
N ASP A 39 7.59 -6.77 6.73
CA ASP A 39 7.97 -7.99 7.44
C ASP A 39 7.39 -7.95 8.86
N TYR A 40 7.61 -8.99 9.64
CA TYR A 40 7.13 -9.04 11.02
C TYR A 40 7.68 -7.91 11.90
N LYS A 41 8.97 -7.61 11.76
CA LYS A 41 9.65 -6.59 12.57
C LYS A 41 9.11 -5.19 12.26
N SER A 42 8.98 -4.85 11.00
CA SER A 42 8.44 -3.56 10.55
C SER A 42 6.94 -3.44 10.86
N SER A 43 6.17 -4.51 10.72
CA SER A 43 4.75 -4.59 11.12
C SER A 43 4.58 -4.31 12.61
N LYS A 44 5.38 -4.97 13.46
CA LYS A 44 5.39 -4.74 14.91
C LYS A 44 5.78 -3.31 15.27
N LYS A 45 6.81 -2.76 14.62
CA LYS A 45 7.25 -1.38 14.82
C LYS A 45 6.16 -0.38 14.40
N GLY A 46 5.47 -0.62 13.28
CA GLY A 46 4.31 0.18 12.86
C GLY A 46 3.23 0.23 13.94
N LEU A 47 2.92 -0.92 14.55
CA LEU A 47 1.95 -0.99 15.64
C LEU A 47 2.44 -0.24 16.91
N GLU A 48 3.71 -0.36 17.28
CA GLU A 48 4.31 0.38 18.40
C GLU A 48 4.23 1.91 18.16
N ILE A 49 4.44 2.36 16.92
CA ILE A 49 4.27 3.76 16.51
C ILE A 49 2.80 4.17 16.67
N ALA A 50 1.88 3.45 16.05
CA ALA A 50 0.46 3.81 16.05
C ALA A 50 -0.14 3.87 17.48
N ASN A 51 0.32 3.02 18.39
CA ASN A 51 -0.14 2.99 19.77
C ASN A 51 0.27 4.22 20.59
N ARG A 52 1.19 5.06 20.10
CA ARG A 52 1.57 6.33 20.73
C ARG A 52 0.56 7.46 20.47
N TYR A 53 -0.30 7.29 19.48
CA TYR A 53 -1.25 8.31 19.03
C TYR A 53 -2.69 7.90 19.34
N GLN A 54 -3.49 8.84 19.82
CA GLN A 54 -4.89 8.56 20.13
C GLN A 54 -5.72 8.27 18.88
N ASN A 55 -5.49 9.00 17.78
CA ASN A 55 -6.21 8.89 16.52
C ASN A 55 -5.31 9.20 15.32
N GLY A 56 -5.76 8.83 14.11
CA GLY A 56 -5.17 9.25 12.84
C GLY A 56 -3.94 8.47 12.40
N VAL A 57 -3.46 7.48 13.19
CA VAL A 57 -2.37 6.58 12.80
C VAL A 57 -2.86 5.14 12.90
N TYR A 58 -2.86 4.45 11.77
CA TYR A 58 -3.30 3.07 11.59
C TYR A 58 -2.15 2.22 11.06
N VAL A 59 -2.34 0.90 11.01
CA VAL A 59 -1.29 -0.05 10.60
C VAL A 59 -1.84 -1.08 9.63
N ALA A 60 -1.05 -1.44 8.64
CA ALA A 60 -1.20 -2.68 7.91
C ALA A 60 -0.04 -3.63 8.26
N VAL A 61 -0.35 -4.92 8.40
CA VAL A 61 0.63 -5.96 8.75
C VAL A 61 0.70 -7.01 7.66
N GLY A 62 1.90 -7.33 7.19
CA GLY A 62 2.08 -8.28 6.10
C GLY A 62 3.54 -8.56 5.80
N LEU A 63 3.76 -9.53 4.92
CA LEU A 63 5.07 -9.94 4.43
C LEU A 63 5.19 -9.61 2.95
N HIS A 64 6.00 -8.62 2.64
CA HIS A 64 6.29 -8.14 1.29
C HIS A 64 7.03 -9.20 0.47
N PRO A 65 6.77 -9.33 -0.83
CA PRO A 65 7.44 -10.32 -1.68
C PRO A 65 8.97 -10.26 -1.66
N GLU A 66 9.57 -9.09 -1.52
CA GLU A 66 11.03 -8.96 -1.39
C GLU A 66 11.58 -9.50 -0.06
N SER A 67 10.77 -9.58 0.99
CA SER A 67 11.18 -10.11 2.30
C SER A 67 11.24 -11.65 2.34
N LEU A 68 10.86 -12.32 1.26
CA LEU A 68 10.96 -13.77 1.10
C LEU A 68 12.37 -14.27 0.75
N GLU A 69 13.31 -13.35 0.51
CA GLU A 69 14.69 -13.64 0.12
C GLU A 69 15.68 -12.83 0.96
N ASP A 70 16.87 -13.41 1.13
CA ASP A 70 18.00 -12.65 1.66
C ASP A 70 18.35 -11.50 0.71
N ARG A 71 18.48 -10.30 1.25
CA ARG A 71 18.83 -9.12 0.46
C ARG A 71 19.80 -8.21 1.17
N THR A 72 20.60 -7.51 0.39
CA THR A 72 21.48 -6.46 0.88
C THR A 72 21.06 -5.13 0.26
N GLU A 73 20.76 -4.16 1.10
CA GLU A 73 20.43 -2.80 0.66
C GLU A 73 21.55 -1.83 1.04
N GLN A 74 21.74 -0.80 0.22
CA GLN A 74 22.60 0.32 0.60
C GLN A 74 21.76 1.39 1.30
N GLU A 75 22.02 1.58 2.59
CA GLU A 75 21.38 2.60 3.40
C GLU A 75 22.44 3.61 3.86
N ASN A 76 22.32 4.88 3.46
CA ASN A 76 23.22 5.96 3.88
C ASN A 76 24.73 5.68 3.65
N GLY A 77 25.07 4.87 2.65
CA GLY A 77 26.44 4.46 2.35
C GLY A 77 26.87 3.15 3.03
N ASP A 78 26.11 2.66 3.98
CA ASP A 78 26.33 1.37 4.63
C ASP A 78 25.53 0.25 3.95
N LYS A 79 26.02 -1.00 4.04
CA LYS A 79 25.30 -2.18 3.58
C LYS A 79 24.48 -2.75 4.74
N ALA A 80 23.17 -2.71 4.64
CA ALA A 80 22.25 -3.41 5.54
C ALA A 80 21.88 -4.78 4.95
N TYR A 81 22.04 -5.85 5.74
CA TYR A 81 21.63 -7.20 5.37
C TYR A 81 20.27 -7.52 5.97
N PHE A 82 19.35 -8.02 5.14
CA PHE A 82 18.02 -8.48 5.53
C PHE A 82 17.92 -9.97 5.24
N SER A 83 17.63 -10.77 6.26
CA SER A 83 17.39 -12.20 6.11
C SER A 83 15.98 -12.47 5.60
N ALA A 84 15.83 -13.51 4.78
CA ALA A 84 14.55 -14.00 4.33
C ALA A 84 13.64 -14.34 5.53
N GLU A 85 12.35 -14.03 5.39
CA GLU A 85 11.30 -14.39 6.35
C GLU A 85 10.34 -15.42 5.71
N GLU A 86 9.78 -16.30 6.52
CA GLU A 86 8.68 -17.18 6.14
C GLU A 86 7.38 -16.64 6.73
N PHE A 87 6.30 -16.65 5.94
CA PHE A 87 5.01 -16.23 6.45
C PHE A 87 4.48 -17.22 7.48
N ASN A 88 4.19 -16.71 8.69
CA ASN A 88 3.58 -17.48 9.76
C ASN A 88 2.31 -16.77 10.25
N ALA A 89 1.16 -17.30 9.86
CA ALA A 89 -0.13 -16.72 10.18
C ALA A 89 -0.36 -16.51 11.69
N ASP A 90 0.13 -17.41 12.55
CA ASP A 90 -0.10 -17.32 13.99
C ASP A 90 0.59 -16.10 14.62
N ILE A 91 1.81 -15.78 14.18
CA ILE A 91 2.53 -14.61 14.70
C ILE A 91 1.93 -13.30 14.17
N TYR A 92 1.56 -13.24 12.88
CA TYR A 92 0.87 -12.07 12.32
C TYR A 92 -0.53 -11.88 12.91
N GLN A 93 -1.24 -12.96 13.26
CA GLN A 93 -2.53 -12.89 13.94
C GLN A 93 -2.41 -12.20 15.32
N GLN A 94 -1.30 -12.34 16.04
CA GLN A 94 -1.12 -11.64 17.30
C GLN A 94 -1.07 -10.11 17.08
N LEU A 95 -0.44 -9.65 16.01
CA LEU A 95 -0.44 -8.22 15.64
C LEU A 95 -1.83 -7.77 15.18
N ALA A 96 -2.52 -8.59 14.38
CA ALA A 96 -3.83 -8.26 13.82
C ALA A 96 -4.97 -8.15 14.85
N LYS A 97 -4.77 -8.62 16.09
CA LYS A 97 -5.73 -8.44 17.20
C LYS A 97 -5.85 -7.00 17.69
N PHE A 98 -4.87 -6.15 17.39
CA PHE A 98 -4.90 -4.77 17.86
C PHE A 98 -5.83 -3.91 16.98
N PRO A 99 -6.68 -3.05 17.58
CA PRO A 99 -7.66 -2.26 16.84
C PRO A 99 -7.06 -1.27 15.85
N ARG A 100 -5.76 -0.97 15.95
CA ARG A 100 -5.04 -0.11 15.02
C ARG A 100 -4.67 -0.80 13.72
N VAL A 101 -4.74 -2.12 13.68
CA VAL A 101 -4.47 -2.89 12.46
C VAL A 101 -5.74 -2.91 11.61
N VAL A 102 -5.67 -2.29 10.45
CA VAL A 102 -6.81 -2.02 9.57
C VAL A 102 -6.74 -2.76 8.24
N ALA A 103 -5.60 -3.39 7.93
CA ALA A 103 -5.41 -4.16 6.70
C ALA A 103 -4.33 -5.24 6.86
N VAL A 104 -4.37 -6.25 5.99
CA VAL A 104 -3.21 -7.12 5.73
C VAL A 104 -2.46 -6.52 4.54
N GLY A 105 -1.20 -6.17 4.78
CA GLY A 105 -0.34 -5.51 3.80
C GLY A 105 0.99 -5.03 4.44
N GLU A 106 1.99 -4.89 3.64
CA GLU A 106 2.06 -4.98 2.19
C GLU A 106 2.29 -6.43 1.76
N ILE A 107 1.50 -6.91 0.82
CA ILE A 107 1.56 -8.29 0.31
C ILE A 107 1.48 -8.27 -1.21
N GLY A 108 2.00 -9.28 -1.89
CA GLY A 108 1.84 -9.31 -3.34
C GLY A 108 2.96 -9.98 -4.11
N LEU A 109 3.26 -9.43 -5.29
CA LEU A 109 4.25 -9.95 -6.23
C LEU A 109 5.17 -8.83 -6.71
N ASP A 110 6.48 -9.07 -6.66
CA ASP A 110 7.52 -8.21 -7.25
C ASP A 110 8.41 -9.04 -8.18
N TYR A 111 8.28 -8.81 -9.49
CA TYR A 111 9.07 -9.49 -10.51
C TYR A 111 10.18 -8.60 -11.09
N PHE A 112 10.43 -7.47 -10.46
CA PHE A 112 11.53 -6.59 -10.83
C PHE A 112 12.85 -7.10 -10.24
N ARG A 113 13.62 -7.89 -11.02
CA ARG A 113 14.86 -8.51 -10.57
C ARG A 113 16.03 -8.22 -11.49
N HIS A 114 17.20 -8.14 -10.89
CA HIS A 114 18.39 -7.66 -11.57
C HIS A 114 19.48 -8.69 -11.76
N ASN A 115 19.67 -9.71 -10.90
CA ASN A 115 20.86 -10.57 -10.93
C ASN A 115 20.63 -12.04 -10.51
N THR A 116 19.42 -12.55 -10.65
CA THR A 116 19.13 -13.94 -10.25
C THR A 116 19.17 -14.86 -11.47
N ALA A 117 19.79 -16.03 -11.36
CA ALA A 117 19.77 -17.05 -12.42
C ALA A 117 18.32 -17.44 -12.78
N ALA A 118 18.06 -17.74 -14.06
CA ALA A 118 16.70 -17.95 -14.55
C ALA A 118 15.95 -19.08 -13.80
N HIS A 119 16.65 -20.15 -13.39
CA HIS A 119 16.06 -21.25 -12.62
C HIS A 119 15.68 -20.81 -11.21
N ASP A 120 16.56 -20.13 -10.52
CA ASP A 120 16.31 -19.65 -9.16
C ASP A 120 15.20 -18.61 -9.15
N TRP A 121 15.12 -17.81 -10.23
CA TRP A 121 14.06 -16.80 -10.39
C TRP A 121 12.66 -17.41 -10.48
N GLU A 122 12.48 -18.53 -11.16
CA GLU A 122 11.17 -19.20 -11.21
C GLU A 122 10.75 -19.78 -9.84
N LEU A 123 11.70 -20.31 -9.08
CA LEU A 123 11.45 -20.75 -7.70
C LEU A 123 10.99 -19.57 -6.79
N ILE A 124 11.63 -18.41 -6.94
CA ILE A 124 11.28 -17.21 -6.21
C ILE A 124 9.85 -16.75 -6.54
N LYS A 125 9.50 -16.69 -7.83
CA LYS A 125 8.14 -16.38 -8.26
C LYS A 125 7.11 -17.37 -7.70
N GLN A 126 7.43 -18.67 -7.68
CA GLN A 126 6.55 -19.69 -7.10
C GLN A 126 6.34 -19.43 -5.61
N LYS A 127 7.41 -19.13 -4.86
CA LYS A 127 7.32 -18.77 -3.44
C LYS A 127 6.47 -17.53 -3.22
N GLN A 128 6.69 -16.46 -4.01
CA GLN A 128 5.88 -15.24 -3.93
C GLN A 128 4.39 -15.52 -4.17
N ARG A 129 4.05 -16.29 -5.22
CA ARG A 129 2.67 -16.67 -5.52
C ARG A 129 2.02 -17.50 -4.41
N GLN A 130 2.77 -18.41 -3.81
CA GLN A 130 2.28 -19.21 -2.68
C GLN A 130 1.99 -18.35 -1.46
N VAL A 131 2.98 -17.57 -1.02
CA VAL A 131 2.85 -16.72 0.19
C VAL A 131 1.78 -15.64 -0.02
N PHE A 132 1.64 -15.11 -1.23
CA PHE A 132 0.55 -14.18 -1.52
C PHE A 132 -0.84 -14.83 -1.33
N ARG A 133 -1.05 -16.07 -1.81
CA ARG A 133 -2.32 -16.81 -1.57
C ARG A 133 -2.58 -17.02 -0.08
N GLU A 134 -1.56 -17.44 0.67
CA GLU A 134 -1.67 -17.66 2.12
C GLU A 134 -2.08 -16.38 2.84
N GLN A 135 -1.50 -15.24 2.48
CA GLN A 135 -1.84 -13.95 3.09
C GLN A 135 -3.21 -13.42 2.64
N LEU A 136 -3.66 -13.69 1.42
CA LEU A 136 -5.04 -13.39 1.00
C LEU A 136 -6.06 -14.19 1.83
N GLU A 137 -5.82 -15.48 2.05
CA GLU A 137 -6.69 -16.33 2.89
C GLU A 137 -6.65 -15.89 4.36
N PHE A 138 -5.49 -15.51 4.86
CA PHE A 138 -5.32 -14.92 6.19
C PHE A 138 -6.12 -13.61 6.34
N ALA A 139 -6.04 -12.70 5.38
CA ALA A 139 -6.82 -11.46 5.39
C ALA A 139 -8.33 -11.74 5.40
N LEU A 140 -8.77 -12.70 4.60
CA LEU A 140 -10.18 -13.12 4.54
C LEU A 140 -10.66 -13.67 5.90
N GLN A 141 -9.87 -14.52 6.56
CA GLN A 141 -10.20 -15.08 7.89
C GLN A 141 -10.33 -13.97 8.94
N LEU A 142 -9.50 -12.94 8.87
CA LEU A 142 -9.57 -11.77 9.75
C LEU A 142 -10.69 -10.79 9.36
N GLY A 143 -11.26 -10.93 8.16
CA GLY A 143 -12.19 -9.98 7.59
C GLY A 143 -11.56 -8.61 7.31
N LEU A 144 -10.25 -8.52 7.15
CA LEU A 144 -9.51 -7.29 6.85
C LEU A 144 -9.34 -7.11 5.33
N PRO A 145 -9.30 -5.86 4.82
CA PRO A 145 -8.91 -5.57 3.44
C PRO A 145 -7.41 -5.82 3.24
N VAL A 146 -6.99 -5.88 1.97
CA VAL A 146 -5.58 -6.07 1.61
C VAL A 146 -4.98 -4.85 0.94
N ILE A 147 -3.68 -4.58 1.22
CA ILE A 147 -2.86 -3.62 0.49
C ILE A 147 -1.87 -4.44 -0.36
N ILE A 148 -2.03 -4.34 -1.68
CA ILE A 148 -1.38 -5.22 -2.64
C ILE A 148 -0.27 -4.48 -3.38
N HIS A 149 0.93 -5.03 -3.29
CA HIS A 149 2.08 -4.69 -4.12
C HIS A 149 2.05 -5.49 -5.42
N CYS A 150 2.25 -4.81 -6.55
CA CYS A 150 2.39 -5.46 -7.85
C CYS A 150 3.38 -4.73 -8.75
N ARG A 151 4.56 -5.32 -8.97
CA ARG A 151 5.60 -4.76 -9.81
C ARG A 151 6.04 -5.77 -10.87
N GLN A 152 5.78 -5.44 -12.17
CA GLN A 152 6.08 -6.31 -13.32
C GLN A 152 5.47 -7.73 -13.23
N ALA A 153 4.33 -7.89 -12.51
CA ALA A 153 3.71 -9.17 -12.19
C ALA A 153 2.20 -9.21 -12.48
N HIS A 154 1.68 -8.30 -13.33
CA HIS A 154 0.24 -8.12 -13.49
C HIS A 154 -0.50 -9.37 -14.01
N ASP A 155 0.11 -10.17 -14.88
CA ASP A 155 -0.54 -11.37 -15.42
C ASP A 155 -0.80 -12.41 -14.32
N ASP A 156 0.23 -12.74 -13.54
CA ASP A 156 0.11 -13.65 -12.40
C ASP A 156 -0.79 -13.07 -11.30
N MET A 157 -0.69 -11.77 -11.06
CA MET A 157 -1.53 -11.06 -10.10
C MET A 157 -3.02 -11.18 -10.45
N LEU A 158 -3.39 -10.90 -11.70
CA LEU A 158 -4.77 -11.01 -12.17
C LEU A 158 -5.28 -12.45 -12.11
N SER A 159 -4.45 -13.43 -12.49
CA SER A 159 -4.79 -14.84 -12.39
C SER A 159 -5.11 -15.23 -10.93
N LEU A 160 -4.20 -14.92 -10.00
CA LEU A 160 -4.35 -15.27 -8.59
C LEU A 160 -5.58 -14.61 -7.94
N LEU A 161 -5.79 -13.32 -8.21
CA LEU A 161 -6.93 -12.57 -7.68
C LEU A 161 -8.26 -13.03 -8.27
N THR A 162 -8.27 -13.45 -9.55
CA THR A 162 -9.44 -14.04 -10.20
C THR A 162 -9.81 -15.36 -9.57
N ASP A 163 -8.84 -16.25 -9.37
CA ASP A 163 -9.03 -17.53 -8.71
C ASP A 163 -9.52 -17.36 -7.27
N PHE A 164 -8.90 -16.43 -6.53
CA PHE A 164 -9.30 -16.09 -5.16
C PHE A 164 -10.74 -15.56 -5.11
N LYS A 165 -11.09 -14.60 -5.97
CA LYS A 165 -12.45 -14.06 -6.04
C LYS A 165 -13.48 -15.14 -6.39
N ASN A 166 -13.18 -16.02 -7.35
CA ASN A 166 -14.09 -17.11 -7.72
C ASN A 166 -14.31 -18.08 -6.57
N LYS A 167 -13.22 -18.46 -5.88
CA LYS A 167 -13.27 -19.37 -4.73
C LYS A 167 -14.04 -18.80 -3.54
N TYR A 168 -13.89 -17.50 -3.26
CA TYR A 168 -14.42 -16.87 -2.05
C TYR A 168 -15.48 -15.79 -2.32
N ARG A 169 -16.13 -15.82 -3.48
CA ARG A 169 -17.08 -14.80 -3.96
C ARG A 169 -18.14 -14.42 -2.93
N GLN A 170 -18.65 -15.38 -2.17
CA GLN A 170 -19.72 -15.14 -1.20
C GLN A 170 -19.23 -14.48 0.11
N LEU A 171 -17.94 -14.49 0.36
CA LEU A 171 -17.32 -13.93 1.55
C LEU A 171 -16.74 -12.53 1.32
N LEU A 172 -16.51 -12.17 0.06
CA LEU A 172 -15.98 -10.84 -0.29
C LEU A 172 -17.11 -9.79 -0.31
N PRO A 173 -16.84 -8.55 0.15
CA PRO A 173 -17.82 -7.49 0.10
C PRO A 173 -18.18 -7.11 -1.34
N THR A 174 -19.44 -6.81 -1.58
CA THR A 174 -19.96 -6.38 -2.89
C THR A 174 -20.13 -4.87 -3.01
N GLU A 175 -20.37 -4.19 -1.88
CA GLU A 175 -20.69 -2.75 -1.83
C GLU A 175 -19.49 -1.83 -1.60
N ARG A 176 -18.31 -2.41 -1.41
CA ARG A 176 -17.05 -1.70 -1.23
C ARG A 176 -15.89 -2.52 -1.75
N SER A 177 -14.74 -1.89 -1.94
CA SER A 177 -13.50 -2.61 -2.25
C SER A 177 -13.09 -3.53 -1.10
N TRP A 178 -12.50 -4.68 -1.44
CA TRP A 178 -11.91 -5.59 -0.47
C TRP A 178 -10.38 -5.48 -0.39
N GLY A 179 -9.78 -4.61 -1.21
CA GLY A 179 -8.35 -4.31 -1.21
C GLY A 179 -8.01 -3.17 -2.15
N VAL A 180 -6.75 -2.81 -2.15
CA VAL A 180 -6.17 -1.76 -2.98
C VAL A 180 -4.86 -2.23 -3.61
N LEU A 181 -4.68 -2.00 -4.93
CA LEU A 181 -3.37 -2.01 -5.57
C LEU A 181 -2.70 -0.68 -5.22
N HIS A 182 -1.70 -0.71 -4.32
CA HIS A 182 -0.95 0.49 -3.97
C HIS A 182 0.03 0.87 -5.09
N CYS A 183 0.45 2.12 -5.14
CA CYS A 183 1.42 2.66 -6.10
C CYS A 183 1.18 2.15 -7.53
N PHE A 184 -0.07 2.25 -8.00
CA PHE A 184 -0.50 1.62 -9.24
C PHE A 184 0.38 2.01 -10.42
N SER A 185 1.02 1.01 -11.03
CA SER A 185 1.98 1.17 -12.14
C SER A 185 1.48 0.59 -13.47
N GLY A 186 0.28 -0.01 -13.50
CA GLY A 186 -0.34 -0.57 -14.70
C GLY A 186 -0.94 0.48 -15.64
N ASP A 187 -1.46 0.00 -16.75
CA ASP A 187 -2.20 0.80 -17.72
C ASP A 187 -3.72 0.87 -17.42
N GLU A 188 -4.46 1.60 -18.26
CA GLU A 188 -5.91 1.77 -18.14
C GLU A 188 -6.65 0.43 -18.22
N ASN A 189 -6.26 -0.49 -19.10
CA ASN A 189 -6.90 -1.79 -19.26
C ASN A 189 -6.73 -2.66 -18.00
N LEU A 190 -5.52 -2.72 -17.45
CA LEU A 190 -5.24 -3.41 -16.20
C LEU A 190 -6.07 -2.85 -15.03
N ALA A 191 -6.21 -1.52 -14.93
CA ALA A 191 -7.04 -0.90 -13.91
C ALA A 191 -8.50 -1.38 -13.96
N TRP A 192 -9.10 -1.45 -15.16
CA TRP A 192 -10.46 -1.96 -15.32
C TRP A 192 -10.60 -3.43 -14.92
N HIS A 193 -9.60 -4.28 -15.17
CA HIS A 193 -9.60 -5.65 -14.65
C HIS A 193 -9.62 -5.69 -13.12
N TYR A 194 -8.82 -4.87 -12.46
CA TYR A 194 -8.81 -4.79 -10.98
C TYR A 194 -10.13 -4.22 -10.43
N PHE A 195 -10.72 -3.21 -11.07
CA PHE A 195 -12.05 -2.72 -10.66
C PHE A 195 -13.13 -3.81 -10.78
N ASN A 196 -13.11 -4.60 -11.85
CA ASN A 196 -14.02 -5.73 -12.02
C ASN A 196 -13.80 -6.83 -10.98
N LEU A 197 -12.59 -6.96 -10.43
CA LEU A 197 -12.32 -7.84 -9.29
C LEU A 197 -12.80 -7.28 -7.95
N GLY A 198 -13.21 -6.01 -7.88
CA GLY A 198 -13.70 -5.36 -6.67
C GLY A 198 -12.59 -4.68 -5.86
N LEU A 199 -11.49 -4.32 -6.51
CA LEU A 199 -10.34 -3.64 -5.92
C LEU A 199 -10.36 -2.14 -6.24
N SER A 200 -9.73 -1.36 -5.39
CA SER A 200 -9.36 0.04 -5.64
C SER A 200 -7.93 0.13 -6.15
N ILE A 201 -7.56 1.28 -6.66
CA ILE A 201 -6.16 1.62 -6.93
C ILE A 201 -5.78 2.92 -6.24
N SER A 202 -4.51 3.04 -5.86
CA SER A 202 -3.97 4.21 -5.20
C SER A 202 -2.86 4.84 -6.04
N PHE A 203 -2.79 6.18 -6.01
CA PHE A 203 -1.77 6.95 -6.73
C PHE A 203 -0.84 7.65 -5.75
N THR A 204 0.45 7.65 -6.09
CA THR A 204 1.54 8.32 -5.36
C THR A 204 1.92 9.65 -6.01
N GLY A 205 2.98 10.27 -5.50
CA GLY A 205 3.63 11.44 -6.08
C GLY A 205 4.05 11.31 -7.55
N LEU A 206 4.13 10.09 -8.08
CA LEU A 206 4.46 9.82 -9.49
C LEU A 206 3.57 10.57 -10.47
N ILE A 207 2.28 10.72 -10.18
CA ILE A 207 1.34 11.43 -11.07
C ILE A 207 1.63 12.92 -11.20
N THR A 208 2.44 13.51 -10.31
CA THR A 208 2.77 14.94 -10.37
C THR A 208 3.77 15.27 -11.48
N PHE A 209 4.54 14.28 -11.96
CA PHE A 209 5.54 14.45 -13.02
C PHE A 209 5.41 13.46 -14.19
N SER A 210 4.51 12.47 -14.09
CA SER A 210 4.14 11.58 -15.19
C SER A 210 2.68 11.80 -15.57
N LYS A 211 2.39 11.78 -16.88
CA LYS A 211 1.03 11.90 -17.44
C LYS A 211 0.44 10.54 -17.84
N ASN A 212 1.13 9.45 -17.56
CA ASN A 212 0.75 8.10 -18.02
C ASN A 212 -0.66 7.70 -17.57
N TRP A 213 -1.10 8.20 -16.43
CA TRP A 213 -2.38 7.84 -15.81
C TRP A 213 -3.48 8.91 -15.97
N ASP A 214 -3.18 10.05 -16.63
CA ASP A 214 -4.16 11.15 -16.76
C ASP A 214 -5.48 10.69 -17.41
N SER A 215 -5.42 9.80 -18.43
CA SER A 215 -6.62 9.25 -19.08
C SER A 215 -7.42 8.36 -18.11
N LEU A 216 -6.75 7.44 -17.44
CA LEU A 216 -7.35 6.56 -16.45
C LEU A 216 -8.00 7.37 -15.32
N ILE A 217 -7.28 8.35 -14.75
CA ILE A 217 -7.76 9.18 -13.64
C ILE A 217 -9.04 9.96 -14.01
N ARG A 218 -9.18 10.40 -15.26
CA ARG A 218 -10.40 11.08 -15.72
C ARG A 218 -11.61 10.16 -15.82
N LYS A 219 -11.40 8.87 -16.11
CA LYS A 219 -12.47 7.91 -16.45
C LYS A 219 -12.81 6.94 -15.33
N MET A 220 -11.88 6.70 -14.41
CA MET A 220 -12.07 5.70 -13.35
C MET A 220 -13.22 6.05 -12.42
N PRO A 221 -13.91 5.05 -11.85
CA PRO A 221 -15.00 5.25 -10.91
C PRO A 221 -14.51 6.00 -9.65
N ASP A 222 -15.36 6.89 -9.16
CA ASP A 222 -15.06 7.69 -7.96
C ASP A 222 -14.78 6.82 -6.74
N ASP A 223 -15.51 5.74 -6.56
CA ASP A 223 -15.41 4.81 -5.41
C ASP A 223 -14.20 3.87 -5.45
N ARG A 224 -13.35 3.98 -6.49
CA ARG A 224 -12.16 3.15 -6.69
C ARG A 224 -10.84 3.91 -6.53
N LEU A 225 -10.90 5.21 -6.27
CA LEU A 225 -9.74 6.10 -6.20
C LEU A 225 -9.25 6.29 -4.77
N LEU A 226 -7.96 6.01 -4.54
CA LEU A 226 -7.24 6.30 -3.31
C LEU A 226 -5.97 7.10 -3.59
N ILE A 227 -5.39 7.68 -2.55
CA ILE A 227 -4.15 8.44 -2.59
C ILE A 227 -3.22 8.02 -1.47
N GLU A 228 -1.93 8.10 -1.74
CA GLU A 228 -0.88 7.75 -0.80
C GLU A 228 0.40 8.51 -1.08
N THR A 229 1.36 8.41 -0.17
CA THR A 229 2.71 8.92 -0.40
C THR A 229 3.71 7.85 -0.81
N ASP A 230 3.58 6.63 -0.28
CA ASP A 230 4.63 5.61 -0.29
C ASP A 230 5.93 6.13 0.36
N ALA A 231 5.79 7.02 1.35
CA ALA A 231 6.93 7.65 2.02
C ALA A 231 7.82 6.60 2.72
N PRO A 232 9.15 6.68 2.59
CA PRO A 232 9.97 7.83 2.19
C PRO A 232 10.18 8.00 0.67
N PHE A 233 9.57 7.13 -0.15
CA PHE A 233 9.75 7.06 -1.60
C PHE A 233 8.75 7.95 -2.35
N MET A 234 8.81 7.97 -3.69
CA MET A 234 7.81 8.55 -4.61
C MET A 234 7.47 10.02 -4.35
N THR A 235 8.45 10.82 -3.90
CA THR A 235 8.26 12.24 -3.55
C THR A 235 7.66 13.05 -4.71
N PRO A 236 6.55 13.78 -4.48
CA PRO A 236 5.89 14.58 -5.52
C PRO A 236 6.68 15.84 -5.89
N GLU A 237 6.40 16.42 -7.08
CA GLU A 237 6.78 17.80 -7.38
C GLU A 237 6.09 18.78 -6.39
N PRO A 238 6.78 19.85 -5.97
CA PRO A 238 8.15 20.28 -6.35
C PRO A 238 9.26 19.71 -5.44
N TYR A 239 8.99 18.68 -4.66
CA TYR A 239 9.91 18.16 -3.64
C TYR A 239 10.78 16.98 -4.10
N ARG A 240 10.78 16.63 -5.38
CA ARG A 240 11.58 15.52 -5.91
C ARG A 240 13.04 15.58 -5.45
N GLY A 241 13.60 14.37 -5.13
CA GLY A 241 14.94 14.24 -4.60
C GLY A 241 15.08 14.48 -3.09
N LYS A 242 13.99 14.88 -2.41
CA LYS A 242 13.91 14.94 -0.94
C LYS A 242 13.21 13.70 -0.40
N ARG A 243 13.39 13.38 0.89
CA ARG A 243 12.63 12.35 1.58
C ARG A 243 11.14 12.73 1.55
N ASN A 244 10.29 11.78 1.14
CA ASN A 244 8.84 11.94 1.18
C ASN A 244 8.32 11.80 2.61
N GLU A 245 7.14 12.38 2.89
CA GLU A 245 6.43 12.24 4.16
C GLU A 245 4.91 12.34 3.96
N PRO A 246 4.06 11.84 4.88
CA PRO A 246 2.60 11.81 4.73
C PRO A 246 1.98 13.17 4.43
N LEU A 247 2.54 14.27 4.93
CA LEU A 247 2.09 15.64 4.64
C LEU A 247 1.99 15.91 3.13
N LEU A 248 2.89 15.30 2.34
CA LEU A 248 2.99 15.54 0.90
C LEU A 248 1.89 14.85 0.08
N VAL A 249 1.03 14.00 0.68
CA VAL A 249 -0.14 13.43 0.01
C VAL A 249 -1.09 14.52 -0.52
N SER A 250 -1.06 15.71 0.09
CA SER A 250 -1.81 16.88 -0.37
C SER A 250 -1.47 17.31 -1.79
N TYR A 251 -0.25 17.07 -2.28
CA TYR A 251 0.16 17.33 -3.65
C TYR A 251 -0.41 16.31 -4.63
N VAL A 252 -0.54 15.05 -4.19
CA VAL A 252 -1.23 14.01 -4.97
C VAL A 252 -2.70 14.38 -5.15
N ALA A 253 -3.38 14.78 -4.08
CA ALA A 253 -4.78 15.23 -4.13
C ALA A 253 -4.97 16.44 -5.06
N LYS A 254 -4.10 17.44 -4.98
CA LYS A 254 -4.12 18.61 -5.89
C LYS A 254 -3.96 18.20 -7.36
N ARG A 255 -3.01 17.33 -7.66
CA ARG A 255 -2.78 16.86 -9.02
C ARG A 255 -3.99 16.08 -9.57
N LEU A 256 -4.63 15.24 -8.76
CA LEU A 256 -5.88 14.57 -9.14
C LEU A 256 -7.00 15.57 -9.43
N ALA A 257 -7.12 16.63 -8.63
CA ALA A 257 -8.09 17.70 -8.85
C ALA A 257 -7.88 18.39 -10.20
N ASP A 258 -6.63 18.73 -10.52
CA ASP A 258 -6.26 19.33 -11.80
C ASP A 258 -6.61 18.39 -13.00
N ILE A 259 -6.31 17.10 -12.88
CA ILE A 259 -6.60 16.12 -13.95
C ILE A 259 -8.10 15.97 -14.17
N ARG A 260 -8.89 15.95 -13.09
CA ARG A 260 -10.36 15.77 -13.14
C ARG A 260 -11.13 17.08 -13.37
N GLY A 261 -10.47 18.23 -13.29
CA GLY A 261 -11.12 19.54 -13.43
C GLY A 261 -12.11 19.85 -12.28
N VAL A 262 -11.78 19.41 -11.06
CA VAL A 262 -12.58 19.63 -9.84
C VAL A 262 -11.75 20.30 -8.75
N SER A 263 -12.36 20.73 -7.65
CA SER A 263 -11.60 21.30 -6.53
C SER A 263 -10.81 20.24 -5.75
N ALA A 264 -9.72 20.66 -5.09
CA ALA A 264 -8.94 19.80 -4.22
C ALA A 264 -9.74 19.27 -3.04
N GLU A 265 -10.70 20.07 -2.53
CA GLU A 265 -11.62 19.67 -1.46
C GLU A 265 -12.54 18.53 -1.91
N ARG A 266 -12.98 18.54 -3.18
CA ARG A 266 -13.80 17.45 -3.73
C ARG A 266 -12.99 16.15 -3.80
N ILE A 267 -11.75 16.19 -4.25
CA ILE A 267 -10.85 15.00 -4.26
C ILE A 267 -10.59 14.54 -2.83
N ALA A 268 -10.29 15.45 -1.91
CA ALA A 268 -10.06 15.10 -0.51
C ALA A 268 -11.26 14.39 0.13
N ALA A 269 -12.45 14.95 -0.03
CA ALA A 269 -13.68 14.33 0.47
C ALA A 269 -13.90 12.94 -0.12
N LEU A 270 -13.70 12.80 -1.43
CA LEU A 270 -13.86 11.55 -2.16
C LEU A 270 -12.87 10.46 -1.67
N THR A 271 -11.57 10.77 -1.71
CA THR A 271 -10.53 9.79 -1.37
C THR A 271 -10.53 9.43 0.11
N THR A 272 -10.86 10.38 0.98
CA THR A 272 -11.04 10.12 2.41
C THR A 272 -12.26 9.22 2.66
N ALA A 273 -13.38 9.44 2.00
CA ALA A 273 -14.55 8.56 2.10
C ALA A 273 -14.23 7.13 1.63
N ASN A 274 -13.49 6.99 0.51
CA ASN A 274 -13.07 5.70 0.00
C ASN A 274 -12.12 4.98 0.96
N ALA A 275 -11.13 5.68 1.52
CA ALA A 275 -10.20 5.11 2.50
C ALA A 275 -10.93 4.66 3.78
N ARG A 276 -11.87 5.48 4.29
CA ARG A 276 -12.70 5.10 5.44
C ARG A 276 -13.55 3.87 5.16
N SER A 277 -14.15 3.79 3.97
CA SER A 277 -14.93 2.63 3.53
C SER A 277 -14.08 1.37 3.44
N LEU A 278 -12.90 1.45 2.78
CA LEU A 278 -12.00 0.32 2.60
C LEU A 278 -11.49 -0.21 3.94
N PHE A 279 -10.90 0.66 4.77
CA PHE A 279 -10.25 0.31 6.02
C PHE A 279 -11.18 0.31 7.23
N ARG A 280 -12.48 0.60 7.05
CA ARG A 280 -13.50 0.68 8.10
C ARG A 280 -13.13 1.65 9.23
N LEU A 281 -12.60 2.82 8.87
CA LEU A 281 -12.21 3.84 9.83
C LEU A 281 -13.42 4.67 10.26
N SER A 282 -13.51 4.95 11.55
CA SER A 282 -14.55 5.79 12.16
C SER A 282 -14.31 7.28 11.92
#